data_7318d637b30d1d86acf2f4d63f7ec9b9
#
_entry.id   7318d637b30d1d86acf2f4d63f7ec9b9
#
_cell.length_a   1.000
_cell.length_b   1.000
_cell.length_c   1.000
_cell.angle_alpha   90.00
_cell.angle_beta   90.00
_cell.angle_gamma   90.00
#
_symmetry.space_group_name_H-M   'P 1'
#
loop_
_entity.id
_entity.type
_entity.pdbx_description
1 polymer ?
#
loop_
_entity_poly.entity_id
_entity_poly.type
_entity_poly.pdbx_seq_one_letter_code
_entity_poly.pdbx_strand_id
1 'polypeptide(L)'
;TPDQILRVADLDWNVNMKPVEWTNAVGESQQSDKYFSLVRDAHTRIDGTLVPEQVLSSGLTDQYKPIQNIRMAKFFDEYIKSGVATMETAISLFEGRIVVLVAKTNENFELAGGDKIEQYLYCASYHTGRDQVKIRSSNTRVVCNNTFSYSLRENAAVQGLISHRYDFTNSIEQQIKSDLGISLEQMKEFKEKTEFLATKKLKEKDLLNYLLVVYQPELLQNKNFEMAKMFDKGYEFKPSMNVNRSYGAFHDKFENNGKTYKLENTG
;
A
#
# COMPACT_ATOMS: atom_id res chain seq x y z
N THR A 1 -8.79 0.13 -21.87
CA THR A 1 -7.61 -0.67 -22.26
C THR A 1 -6.39 -0.25 -21.44
N PRO A 2 -5.37 -1.14 -21.26
CA PRO A 2 -4.12 -0.80 -20.57
C PRO A 2 -3.47 0.50 -21.06
N ASP A 3 -3.39 0.67 -22.38
CA ASP A 3 -2.82 1.87 -23.00
C ASP A 3 -3.59 3.15 -22.63
N GLN A 4 -4.92 3.09 -22.61
CA GLN A 4 -5.75 4.24 -22.20
C GLN A 4 -5.51 4.61 -20.75
N ILE A 5 -5.39 3.63 -19.86
CA ILE A 5 -5.11 3.85 -18.43
C ILE A 5 -3.78 4.59 -18.27
N LEU A 6 -2.72 4.08 -18.92
CA LEU A 6 -1.40 4.69 -18.83
C LEU A 6 -1.38 6.11 -19.40
N ARG A 7 -2.06 6.33 -20.53
CA ARG A 7 -2.13 7.64 -21.16
C ARG A 7 -2.85 8.68 -20.30
N VAL A 8 -3.99 8.29 -19.69
CA VAL A 8 -4.74 9.17 -18.78
C VAL A 8 -3.95 9.50 -17.52
N ALA A 9 -3.14 8.55 -17.04
CA ALA A 9 -2.33 8.69 -15.85
C ALA A 9 -0.95 9.33 -16.10
N ASP A 10 -0.63 9.72 -17.34
CA ASP A 10 0.69 10.23 -17.72
C ASP A 10 1.82 9.21 -17.48
N LEU A 11 1.54 7.93 -17.78
CA LEU A 11 2.43 6.79 -17.55
C LEU A 11 2.75 6.01 -18.83
N ASP A 12 2.40 6.52 -20.01
CA ASP A 12 2.59 5.90 -21.33
C ASP A 12 4.02 6.08 -21.90
N TRP A 13 4.99 6.15 -21.01
CA TRP A 13 6.41 6.24 -21.33
C TRP A 13 7.15 4.94 -21.02
N ASN A 14 8.28 4.73 -21.72
CA ASN A 14 9.17 3.61 -21.49
C ASN A 14 10.37 4.01 -20.61
N VAL A 15 11.00 2.99 -20.08
CA VAL A 15 12.24 3.11 -19.31
C VAL A 15 13.33 2.30 -20.01
N ASN A 16 14.40 2.97 -20.36
CA ASN A 16 15.52 2.39 -21.10
C ASN A 16 16.82 2.44 -20.30
N MET A 17 17.67 1.47 -20.55
CA MET A 17 19.03 1.44 -20.03
C MET A 17 19.94 2.16 -21.02
N LYS A 18 20.59 3.24 -20.58
CA LYS A 18 21.62 3.96 -21.37
C LYS A 18 22.96 3.86 -20.67
N PRO A 19 24.07 3.67 -21.39
CA PRO A 19 25.42 3.67 -20.80
C PRO A 19 25.66 4.94 -19.96
N VAL A 20 26.36 4.80 -18.85
CA VAL A 20 26.82 5.96 -18.10
C VAL A 20 27.92 6.63 -18.92
N GLU A 21 27.80 7.95 -19.11
CA GLU A 21 28.76 8.76 -19.83
C GLU A 21 29.50 9.69 -18.86
N TRP A 22 30.78 9.97 -19.16
CA TRP A 22 31.56 10.96 -18.43
C TRP A 22 32.54 11.67 -19.39
N THR A 23 32.93 12.87 -19.04
CA THR A 23 33.94 13.62 -19.75
C THR A 23 35.28 13.36 -19.09
N ASN A 24 36.27 12.92 -19.87
CA ASN A 24 37.62 12.70 -19.38
C ASN A 24 38.37 14.03 -19.18
N ALA A 25 39.61 13.97 -18.65
CA ALA A 25 40.43 15.16 -18.36
C ALA A 25 40.79 16.02 -19.57
N VAL A 26 40.71 15.46 -20.79
CA VAL A 26 40.99 16.20 -22.04
C VAL A 26 39.71 16.67 -22.74
N GLY A 27 38.53 16.55 -22.10
CA GLY A 27 37.28 17.06 -22.64
C GLY A 27 36.52 16.09 -23.56
N GLU A 28 36.97 14.85 -23.70
CA GLU A 28 36.31 13.85 -24.55
C GLU A 28 35.24 13.08 -23.79
N SER A 29 34.10 12.82 -24.44
CA SER A 29 33.04 11.96 -23.89
C SER A 29 33.47 10.49 -23.95
N GLN A 30 33.28 9.80 -22.83
CA GLN A 30 33.53 8.38 -22.67
C GLN A 30 32.26 7.69 -22.22
N GLN A 31 32.05 6.43 -22.60
CA GLN A 31 30.90 5.62 -22.19
C GLN A 31 31.36 4.39 -21.41
N SER A 32 30.57 3.99 -20.40
CA SER A 32 30.78 2.76 -19.66
C SER A 32 30.23 1.57 -20.45
N ASP A 33 30.97 0.50 -20.53
CA ASP A 33 30.55 -0.81 -21.01
C ASP A 33 29.89 -1.64 -19.91
N LYS A 34 30.02 -1.24 -18.64
CA LYS A 34 29.59 -1.98 -17.47
C LYS A 34 28.43 -1.34 -16.71
N TYR A 35 28.39 -0.01 -16.67
CA TYR A 35 27.42 0.73 -15.87
C TYR A 35 26.45 1.51 -16.74
N PHE A 36 25.17 1.45 -16.34
CA PHE A 36 24.06 2.04 -17.06
C PHE A 36 23.24 2.96 -16.16
N SER A 37 22.62 3.94 -16.77
CA SER A 37 21.57 4.78 -16.19
C SER A 37 20.21 4.29 -16.67
N LEU A 38 19.23 4.30 -15.79
CA LEU A 38 17.84 4.05 -16.11
C LEU A 38 17.19 5.38 -16.48
N VAL A 39 16.68 5.47 -17.69
CA VAL A 39 16.20 6.72 -18.28
C VAL A 39 14.75 6.56 -18.69
N ARG A 40 13.88 7.46 -18.22
CA ARG A 40 12.51 7.60 -18.70
C ARG A 40 12.54 8.36 -20.01
N ASP A 41 11.88 7.83 -21.03
CA ASP A 41 11.76 8.50 -22.32
C ASP A 41 10.98 9.83 -22.22
N ALA A 42 11.29 10.75 -23.13
CA ALA A 42 10.43 11.90 -23.36
C ALA A 42 9.05 11.44 -23.83
N HIS A 43 8.00 12.10 -23.37
CA HIS A 43 6.64 11.79 -23.76
C HIS A 43 5.76 13.04 -23.80
N THR A 44 4.61 12.96 -24.43
CA THR A 44 3.67 14.07 -24.54
C THR A 44 2.41 13.76 -23.74
N ARG A 45 2.10 14.61 -22.78
CA ARG A 45 0.88 14.53 -21.98
C ARG A 45 -0.37 14.70 -22.83
N ILE A 46 -1.53 14.33 -22.29
CA ILE A 46 -2.83 14.51 -22.95
C ILE A 46 -3.10 15.99 -23.31
N ASP A 47 -2.63 16.92 -22.49
CA ASP A 47 -2.75 18.36 -22.72
C ASP A 47 -1.78 18.92 -23.78
N GLY A 48 -0.97 18.07 -24.40
CA GLY A 48 0.05 18.44 -25.39
C GLY A 48 1.38 18.89 -24.80
N THR A 49 1.54 18.93 -23.49
CA THR A 49 2.79 19.31 -22.84
C THR A 49 3.87 18.24 -23.08
N LEU A 50 5.01 18.64 -23.62
CA LEU A 50 6.18 17.78 -23.76
C LEU A 50 6.90 17.64 -22.42
N VAL A 51 7.02 16.42 -21.94
CA VAL A 51 7.83 16.06 -20.76
C VAL A 51 9.17 15.54 -21.24
N PRO A 52 10.29 16.16 -20.85
CA PRO A 52 11.60 15.75 -21.32
C PRO A 52 12.02 14.39 -20.75
N GLU A 53 12.99 13.79 -21.43
CA GLU A 53 13.72 12.62 -20.95
C GLU A 53 14.33 12.90 -19.56
N GLN A 54 14.35 11.87 -18.70
CA GLN A 54 14.86 12.01 -17.33
C GLN A 54 15.58 10.77 -16.84
N VAL A 55 16.74 10.96 -16.21
CA VAL A 55 17.46 9.92 -15.50
C VAL A 55 16.74 9.62 -14.18
N LEU A 56 16.31 8.37 -14.01
CA LEU A 56 15.63 7.89 -12.80
C LEU A 56 16.61 7.33 -11.77
N SER A 57 17.63 6.59 -12.23
CA SER A 57 18.73 6.06 -11.42
C SER A 57 19.95 5.79 -12.28
N SER A 58 21.12 5.56 -11.65
CA SER A 58 22.37 5.28 -12.31
C SER A 58 23.20 4.23 -11.56
N GLY A 59 24.24 3.70 -12.22
CA GLY A 59 25.14 2.70 -11.62
C GLY A 59 24.57 1.27 -11.64
N LEU A 60 23.65 1.00 -12.55
CA LEU A 60 23.09 -0.33 -12.78
C LEU A 60 24.01 -1.15 -13.68
N THR A 61 23.94 -2.46 -13.57
CA THR A 61 24.62 -3.37 -14.50
C THR A 61 23.65 -3.88 -15.57
N ASP A 62 24.17 -4.53 -16.61
CA ASP A 62 23.42 -5.18 -17.68
C ASP A 62 22.42 -6.26 -17.22
N GLN A 63 22.58 -6.73 -15.98
CA GLN A 63 21.66 -7.68 -15.37
C GLN A 63 20.31 -7.07 -14.96
N TYR A 64 20.21 -5.74 -14.90
CA TYR A 64 18.95 -5.09 -14.57
C TYR A 64 18.00 -5.11 -15.76
N LYS A 65 16.78 -5.58 -15.53
CA LYS A 65 15.70 -5.64 -16.53
C LYS A 65 14.59 -4.66 -16.12
N PRO A 66 14.47 -3.51 -16.79
CA PRO A 66 13.38 -2.58 -16.48
C PRO A 66 12.03 -3.18 -16.84
N ILE A 67 11.12 -3.24 -15.86
CA ILE A 67 9.75 -3.66 -16.10
C ILE A 67 8.96 -2.44 -16.55
N GLN A 68 8.44 -2.51 -17.77
CA GLN A 68 7.72 -1.40 -18.40
C GLN A 68 6.32 -1.21 -17.79
N ASN A 69 5.85 0.03 -17.73
CA ASN A 69 4.53 0.38 -17.18
C ASN A 69 3.39 -0.38 -17.90
N ILE A 70 3.50 -0.54 -19.23
CA ILE A 70 2.53 -1.29 -20.02
C ILE A 70 2.43 -2.76 -19.60
N ARG A 71 3.53 -3.36 -19.12
CA ARG A 71 3.51 -4.74 -18.67
C ARG A 71 2.71 -4.88 -17.37
N MET A 72 2.86 -3.94 -16.45
CA MET A 72 2.06 -3.89 -15.22
C MET A 72 0.57 -3.64 -15.52
N ALA A 73 0.28 -2.73 -16.44
CA ALA A 73 -1.10 -2.44 -16.84
C ALA A 73 -1.79 -3.67 -17.47
N LYS A 74 -1.07 -4.42 -18.29
CA LYS A 74 -1.58 -5.69 -18.88
C LYS A 74 -1.83 -6.75 -17.81
N PHE A 75 -1.02 -6.84 -16.77
CA PHE A 75 -1.25 -7.73 -15.65
C PHE A 75 -2.60 -7.43 -14.97
N PHE A 76 -2.92 -6.16 -14.71
CA PHE A 76 -4.22 -5.79 -14.14
C PHE A 76 -5.40 -5.97 -15.10
N ASP A 77 -5.19 -5.82 -16.41
CA ASP A 77 -6.24 -5.90 -17.41
C ASP A 77 -6.99 -7.25 -17.38
N GLU A 78 -6.30 -8.34 -17.03
CA GLU A 78 -6.92 -9.65 -16.86
C GLU A 78 -7.89 -9.70 -15.67
N TYR A 79 -7.55 -9.07 -14.54
CA TYR A 79 -8.44 -8.97 -13.39
C TYR A 79 -9.64 -8.06 -13.66
N ILE A 80 -9.44 -7.01 -14.43
CA ILE A 80 -10.50 -6.10 -14.85
C ILE A 80 -11.46 -6.83 -15.80
N LYS A 81 -10.94 -7.54 -16.79
CA LYS A 81 -11.75 -8.30 -17.77
C LYS A 81 -12.51 -9.45 -17.14
N SER A 82 -11.96 -10.11 -16.13
CA SER A 82 -12.67 -11.15 -15.37
C SER A 82 -13.75 -10.61 -14.43
N GLY A 83 -13.86 -9.29 -14.28
CA GLY A 83 -14.81 -8.66 -13.38
C GLY A 83 -14.44 -8.76 -11.90
N VAL A 84 -13.23 -9.22 -11.55
CA VAL A 84 -12.76 -9.35 -10.16
C VAL A 84 -12.35 -8.03 -9.56
N ALA A 85 -11.88 -7.10 -10.38
CA ALA A 85 -11.43 -5.78 -9.94
C ALA A 85 -11.77 -4.69 -10.95
N THR A 86 -11.76 -3.45 -10.48
CA THR A 86 -11.90 -2.24 -11.31
C THR A 86 -10.67 -1.36 -11.12
N MET A 87 -10.16 -0.81 -12.21
CA MET A 87 -9.04 0.14 -12.13
C MET A 87 -9.47 1.38 -11.33
N GLU A 88 -8.73 1.70 -10.31
CA GLU A 88 -9.04 2.79 -9.39
C GLU A 88 -8.13 3.99 -9.62
N THR A 89 -6.82 3.75 -9.69
CA THR A 89 -5.84 4.82 -9.85
C THR A 89 -4.53 4.31 -10.44
N ALA A 90 -3.80 5.21 -11.09
CA ALA A 90 -2.44 4.98 -11.54
C ALA A 90 -1.65 6.27 -11.28
N ILE A 91 -0.53 6.17 -10.58
CA ILE A 91 0.25 7.33 -10.14
C ILE A 91 1.73 7.13 -10.38
N SER A 92 2.41 8.26 -10.65
CA SER A 92 3.85 8.38 -10.65
C SER A 92 4.30 9.14 -9.40
N LEU A 93 5.26 8.59 -8.67
CA LEU A 93 5.85 9.21 -7.50
C LEU A 93 7.34 9.50 -7.78
N PHE A 94 7.84 10.57 -7.19
CA PHE A 94 9.25 10.97 -7.32
C PHE A 94 9.71 11.05 -8.80
N GLU A 95 8.91 11.74 -9.62
CA GLU A 95 9.21 12.01 -11.04
C GLU A 95 9.37 10.75 -11.91
N GLY A 96 8.68 9.68 -11.61
CA GLY A 96 8.72 8.43 -12.35
C GLY A 96 9.59 7.34 -11.71
N ARG A 97 10.24 7.61 -10.58
CA ARG A 97 11.06 6.60 -9.89
C ARG A 97 10.23 5.48 -9.27
N ILE A 98 8.98 5.76 -8.92
CA ILE A 98 8.04 4.75 -8.48
C ILE A 98 6.74 4.92 -9.26
N VAL A 99 6.28 3.86 -9.90
CA VAL A 99 4.99 3.81 -10.59
C VAL A 99 4.09 2.84 -9.84
N VAL A 100 2.90 3.28 -9.47
CA VAL A 100 1.92 2.45 -8.76
C VAL A 100 0.63 2.40 -9.54
N LEU A 101 0.17 1.20 -9.85
CA LEU A 101 -1.15 0.91 -10.38
C LEU A 101 -2.01 0.32 -9.27
N VAL A 102 -3.24 0.80 -9.11
CA VAL A 102 -4.16 0.38 -8.06
C VAL A 102 -5.49 -0.03 -8.68
N ALA A 103 -5.92 -1.23 -8.37
CA ALA A 103 -7.25 -1.72 -8.71
C ALA A 103 -8.05 -1.97 -7.42
N LYS A 104 -9.31 -1.61 -7.43
CA LYS A 104 -10.27 -1.93 -6.37
C LYS A 104 -10.89 -3.29 -6.68
N THR A 105 -10.85 -4.20 -5.73
CA THR A 105 -11.48 -5.51 -5.88
C THR A 105 -12.98 -5.44 -5.60
N ASN A 106 -13.73 -6.43 -6.04
CA ASN A 106 -15.16 -6.53 -5.75
C ASN A 106 -15.44 -7.10 -4.35
N GLU A 107 -14.41 -7.51 -3.62
CA GLU A 107 -14.49 -8.03 -2.25
C GLU A 107 -14.60 -6.88 -1.23
N ASN A 108 -15.69 -6.11 -1.36
CA ASN A 108 -16.01 -5.01 -0.45
C ASN A 108 -17.13 -5.45 0.48
N PHE A 109 -17.12 -4.96 1.71
CA PHE A 109 -18.20 -5.21 2.65
C PHE A 109 -18.43 -4.01 3.56
N GLU A 110 -19.66 -3.92 4.08
CA GLU A 110 -20.06 -2.87 5.00
C GLU A 110 -20.28 -3.48 6.38
N LEU A 111 -19.66 -2.89 7.39
CA LEU A 111 -19.86 -3.29 8.78
C LEU A 111 -21.17 -2.77 9.32
N ALA A 112 -21.69 -3.44 10.36
CA ALA A 112 -22.80 -2.93 11.16
C ALA A 112 -22.40 -1.57 11.74
N GLY A 113 -22.99 -0.50 11.22
CA GLY A 113 -22.61 0.89 11.57
C GLY A 113 -22.29 1.76 10.35
N GLY A 114 -22.25 1.18 9.14
CA GLY A 114 -22.04 1.89 7.88
C GLY A 114 -20.57 2.08 7.50
N ASP A 115 -19.63 1.52 8.25
CA ASP A 115 -18.21 1.55 7.89
C ASP A 115 -17.95 0.60 6.71
N LYS A 116 -17.51 1.15 5.58
CA LYS A 116 -17.15 0.37 4.38
C LYS A 116 -15.70 -0.03 4.43
N ILE A 117 -15.45 -1.32 4.28
CA ILE A 117 -14.11 -1.87 4.10
C ILE A 117 -13.95 -2.24 2.63
N GLU A 118 -13.00 -1.60 1.99
CA GLU A 118 -12.68 -1.78 0.58
C GLU A 118 -11.30 -2.44 0.48
N GLN A 119 -11.18 -3.39 -0.43
CA GLN A 119 -9.89 -4.02 -0.71
C GLN A 119 -9.35 -3.52 -2.04
N TYR A 120 -8.08 -3.18 -2.02
CA TYR A 120 -7.32 -2.75 -3.18
C TYR A 120 -6.19 -3.73 -3.46
N LEU A 121 -5.92 -3.90 -4.73
CA LEU A 121 -4.75 -4.57 -5.25
C LEU A 121 -3.85 -3.51 -5.85
N TYR A 122 -2.56 -3.49 -5.51
CA TYR A 122 -1.62 -2.60 -6.17
C TYR A 122 -0.37 -3.32 -6.67
N CYS A 123 0.17 -2.78 -7.77
CA CYS A 123 1.45 -3.15 -8.33
C CYS A 123 2.34 -1.91 -8.34
N ALA A 124 3.45 -1.97 -7.62
CA ALA A 124 4.42 -0.88 -7.54
C ALA A 124 5.74 -1.29 -8.18
N SER A 125 6.13 -0.60 -9.25
CA SER A 125 7.46 -0.75 -9.87
C SER A 125 8.39 0.34 -9.40
N TYR A 126 9.60 -0.04 -9.05
CA TYR A 126 10.64 0.85 -8.57
C TYR A 126 11.74 0.98 -9.62
N HIS A 127 11.81 2.12 -10.27
CA HIS A 127 12.87 2.46 -11.22
C HIS A 127 14.10 3.07 -10.51
N THR A 128 14.37 2.57 -9.29
CA THR A 128 15.47 3.05 -8.45
C THR A 128 16.71 2.18 -8.53
N GLY A 129 16.61 1.02 -9.18
CA GLY A 129 17.69 0.05 -9.30
C GLY A 129 17.95 -0.78 -8.03
N ARG A 130 17.22 -0.56 -6.94
CA ARG A 130 17.44 -1.21 -5.64
C ARG A 130 16.29 -2.08 -5.18
N ASP A 131 15.08 -1.67 -5.50
CA ASP A 131 13.86 -2.36 -5.06
C ASP A 131 13.32 -3.29 -6.14
N GLN A 132 12.48 -4.24 -5.72
CA GLN A 132 11.74 -5.16 -6.58
C GLN A 132 10.36 -4.61 -6.89
N VAL A 133 9.73 -5.06 -7.98
CA VAL A 133 8.30 -4.83 -8.17
C VAL A 133 7.53 -5.54 -7.08
N LYS A 134 6.60 -4.84 -6.45
CA LYS A 134 5.77 -5.36 -5.35
C LYS A 134 4.32 -5.42 -5.78
N ILE A 135 3.71 -6.60 -5.64
CA ILE A 135 2.28 -6.79 -5.84
C ILE A 135 1.68 -7.18 -4.50
N ARG A 136 0.68 -6.42 -4.05
CA ARG A 136 0.09 -6.59 -2.72
C ARG A 136 -1.40 -6.27 -2.74
N SER A 137 -2.14 -6.89 -1.82
CA SER A 137 -3.45 -6.39 -1.40
C SER A 137 -3.31 -5.43 -0.23
N SER A 138 -4.22 -4.48 -0.10
CA SER A 138 -4.27 -3.49 0.98
C SER A 138 -5.70 -3.00 1.16
N ASN A 139 -6.07 -2.63 2.39
CA ASN A 139 -7.33 -1.96 2.67
C ASN A 139 -7.18 -0.42 2.59
N THR A 140 -5.99 0.06 2.25
CA THR A 140 -5.69 1.47 2.06
C THR A 140 -5.74 1.84 0.58
N ARG A 141 -6.60 2.80 0.23
CA ARG A 141 -6.62 3.41 -1.11
C ARG A 141 -5.37 4.25 -1.31
N VAL A 142 -4.51 3.82 -2.22
CA VAL A 142 -3.26 4.52 -2.54
C VAL A 142 -3.53 5.61 -3.57
N VAL A 143 -3.43 6.87 -3.14
CA VAL A 143 -3.66 8.06 -4.01
C VAL A 143 -2.50 9.05 -3.98
N CYS A 144 -1.55 8.87 -3.07
CA CYS A 144 -0.37 9.74 -2.92
C CYS A 144 0.75 8.99 -2.18
N ASN A 145 1.91 9.62 -2.06
CA ASN A 145 3.06 9.03 -1.36
C ASN A 145 2.77 8.68 0.11
N ASN A 146 1.96 9.47 0.82
CA ASN A 146 1.64 9.20 2.22
C ASN A 146 0.80 7.93 2.36
N THR A 147 -0.26 7.79 1.56
CA THR A 147 -1.11 6.59 1.57
C THR A 147 -0.36 5.36 1.05
N PHE A 148 0.54 5.53 0.08
CA PHE A 148 1.42 4.46 -0.38
C PHE A 148 2.38 4.00 0.72
N SER A 149 3.05 4.93 1.40
CA SER A 149 3.94 4.60 2.52
C SER A 149 3.20 3.94 3.69
N TYR A 150 1.94 4.31 3.93
CA TYR A 150 1.09 3.66 4.91
C TYR A 150 0.75 2.24 4.49
N SER A 151 0.32 2.02 3.25
CA SER A 151 -0.02 0.69 2.73
C SER A 151 1.17 -0.30 2.77
N LEU A 152 2.40 0.20 2.65
CA LEU A 152 3.61 -0.61 2.79
C LEU A 152 3.84 -1.11 4.23
N ARG A 153 3.30 -0.41 5.24
CA ARG A 153 3.42 -0.76 6.67
C ARG A 153 2.31 -1.70 7.14
N GLU A 154 1.23 -1.80 6.40
CA GLU A 154 0.19 -2.78 6.70
C GLU A 154 0.81 -4.19 6.65
N ASN A 155 0.42 -5.05 7.60
CA ASN A 155 0.84 -6.47 7.63
C ASN A 155 0.16 -7.30 6.52
N ALA A 156 -0.20 -6.66 5.42
CA ALA A 156 -0.73 -7.36 4.26
C ALA A 156 0.35 -8.28 3.69
N ALA A 157 0.00 -9.53 3.47
CA ALA A 157 0.89 -10.49 2.83
C ALA A 157 1.36 -9.92 1.48
N VAL A 158 2.66 -9.91 1.25
CA VAL A 158 3.20 -9.62 -0.07
C VAL A 158 2.86 -10.80 -0.96
N GLN A 159 2.02 -10.59 -1.96
CA GLN A 159 1.60 -11.63 -2.88
C GLN A 159 2.62 -11.87 -4.00
N GLY A 160 3.40 -10.87 -4.35
CA GLY A 160 4.41 -11.00 -5.38
C GLY A 160 5.58 -10.04 -5.21
N LEU A 161 6.78 -10.58 -5.36
CA LEU A 161 8.03 -9.83 -5.48
C LEU A 161 8.70 -10.23 -6.78
N ILE A 162 8.89 -9.28 -7.69
CA ILE A 162 9.53 -9.54 -8.98
C ILE A 162 10.85 -8.80 -9.02
N SER A 163 11.92 -9.57 -9.07
CA SER A 163 13.27 -9.00 -9.21
C SER A 163 13.46 -8.46 -10.63
N HIS A 164 14.06 -7.29 -10.74
CA HIS A 164 14.51 -6.70 -12.00
C HIS A 164 15.68 -7.46 -12.69
N ARG A 165 16.03 -8.65 -12.19
CA ARG A 165 17.00 -9.55 -12.84
C ARG A 165 16.35 -10.55 -13.78
N TYR A 166 15.04 -10.68 -13.73
CA TYR A 166 14.27 -11.63 -14.52
C TYR A 166 13.24 -10.89 -15.37
N ASP A 167 12.96 -11.42 -16.54
CA ASP A 167 11.84 -10.96 -17.33
C ASP A 167 10.53 -11.29 -16.62
N PHE A 168 9.55 -10.41 -16.70
CA PHE A 168 8.21 -10.65 -16.17
C PHE A 168 7.49 -11.66 -17.07
N THR A 169 7.72 -12.94 -16.80
CA THR A 169 7.21 -14.07 -17.61
C THR A 169 5.79 -14.47 -17.21
N ASN A 170 5.12 -15.20 -18.08
CA ASN A 170 3.78 -15.74 -17.82
C ASN A 170 3.75 -16.68 -16.59
N SER A 171 4.85 -17.41 -16.31
CA SER A 171 4.93 -18.28 -15.12
C SER A 171 4.92 -17.49 -13.82
N ILE A 172 5.63 -16.35 -13.78
CA ILE A 172 5.65 -15.43 -12.63
C ILE A 172 4.25 -14.82 -12.47
N GLU A 173 3.60 -14.42 -13.55
CA GLU A 173 2.22 -13.92 -13.52
C GLU A 173 1.24 -14.93 -12.95
N GLN A 174 1.33 -16.19 -13.39
CA GLN A 174 0.45 -17.27 -12.89
C GLN A 174 0.65 -17.52 -11.39
N GLN A 175 1.89 -17.53 -10.92
CA GLN A 175 2.19 -17.68 -9.50
C GLN A 175 1.56 -16.56 -8.69
N ILE A 176 1.75 -15.32 -9.11
CA ILE A 176 1.20 -14.15 -8.42
C ILE A 176 -0.34 -14.19 -8.43
N LYS A 177 -0.96 -14.60 -9.53
CA LYS A 177 -2.42 -14.78 -9.61
C LYS A 177 -2.92 -15.83 -8.62
N SER A 178 -2.19 -16.94 -8.46
CA SER A 178 -2.50 -17.95 -7.44
C SER A 178 -2.41 -17.36 -6.02
N ASP A 179 -1.33 -16.63 -5.73
CA ASP A 179 -1.12 -16.02 -4.42
C ASP A 179 -2.17 -14.95 -4.11
N LEU A 180 -2.62 -14.20 -5.12
CA LEU A 180 -3.74 -13.26 -5.01
C LEU A 180 -5.08 -13.96 -4.77
N GLY A 181 -5.31 -15.12 -5.40
CA GLY A 181 -6.50 -15.95 -5.14
C GLY A 181 -6.59 -16.34 -3.67
N ILE A 182 -5.48 -16.77 -3.08
CA ILE A 182 -5.38 -17.07 -1.63
C ILE A 182 -5.67 -15.82 -0.80
N SER A 183 -5.18 -14.66 -1.21
CA SER A 183 -5.43 -13.40 -0.51
C SER A 183 -6.91 -13.00 -0.53
N LEU A 184 -7.61 -13.22 -1.64
CA LEU A 184 -9.05 -12.98 -1.73
C LEU A 184 -9.85 -13.91 -0.80
N GLU A 185 -9.42 -15.16 -0.66
CA GLU A 185 -10.04 -16.10 0.28
C GLU A 185 -9.81 -15.69 1.74
N GLN A 186 -8.60 -15.27 2.08
CA GLN A 186 -8.29 -14.70 3.40
C GLN A 186 -9.14 -13.45 3.72
N MET A 187 -9.47 -12.65 2.70
CA MET A 187 -10.35 -11.50 2.88
C MET A 187 -11.79 -11.91 3.20
N LYS A 188 -12.29 -13.00 2.62
CA LYS A 188 -13.60 -13.57 2.99
C LYS A 188 -13.63 -14.02 4.44
N GLU A 189 -12.60 -14.74 4.88
CA GLU A 189 -12.47 -15.11 6.29
C GLU A 189 -12.37 -13.88 7.22
N PHE A 190 -11.64 -12.86 6.80
CA PHE A 190 -11.54 -11.60 7.55
C PHE A 190 -12.90 -10.93 7.67
N LYS A 191 -13.68 -10.89 6.59
CA LYS A 191 -15.06 -10.40 6.58
C LYS A 191 -15.91 -11.13 7.61
N GLU A 192 -15.96 -12.46 7.56
CA GLU A 192 -16.74 -13.29 8.47
C GLU A 192 -16.35 -13.05 9.93
N LYS A 193 -15.05 -12.99 10.22
CA LYS A 193 -14.52 -12.68 11.55
C LYS A 193 -14.94 -11.28 12.02
N THR A 194 -14.88 -10.30 11.12
CA THR A 194 -15.21 -8.90 11.43
C THR A 194 -16.71 -8.72 11.63
N GLU A 195 -17.54 -9.33 10.80
CA GLU A 195 -19.00 -9.36 10.98
C GLU A 195 -19.38 -10.04 12.31
N PHE A 196 -18.74 -11.16 12.65
CA PHE A 196 -18.92 -11.81 13.93
C PHE A 196 -18.55 -10.90 15.10
N LEU A 197 -17.40 -10.23 15.04
CA LEU A 197 -16.96 -9.30 16.08
C LEU A 197 -17.91 -8.11 16.21
N ALA A 198 -18.44 -7.60 15.10
CA ALA A 198 -19.41 -6.50 15.10
C ALA A 198 -20.74 -6.84 15.83
N THR A 199 -21.05 -8.13 15.96
CA THR A 199 -22.23 -8.59 16.76
C THR A 199 -21.95 -8.68 18.25
N LYS A 200 -20.67 -8.60 18.66
CA LYS A 200 -20.28 -8.75 20.07
C LYS A 200 -20.41 -7.43 20.81
N LYS A 201 -21.00 -7.50 21.99
CA LYS A 201 -20.98 -6.39 22.93
C LYS A 201 -19.61 -6.34 23.57
N LEU A 202 -18.96 -5.19 23.46
CA LEU A 202 -17.67 -4.93 24.10
C LEU A 202 -17.91 -4.09 25.36
N LYS A 203 -17.43 -4.55 26.50
CA LYS A 203 -17.43 -3.74 27.73
C LYS A 203 -16.26 -2.77 27.69
N GLU A 204 -16.46 -1.58 28.24
CA GLU A 204 -15.42 -0.54 28.31
C GLU A 204 -14.11 -1.07 28.92
N LYS A 205 -14.21 -1.84 30.00
CA LYS A 205 -13.08 -2.51 30.64
C LYS A 205 -12.29 -3.43 29.69
N ASP A 206 -13.00 -4.17 28.85
CA ASP A 206 -12.36 -5.10 27.91
C ASP A 206 -11.66 -4.33 26.78
N LEU A 207 -12.25 -3.20 26.33
CA LEU A 207 -11.63 -2.30 25.39
C LEU A 207 -10.34 -1.70 25.96
N LEU A 208 -10.39 -1.15 27.16
CA LEU A 208 -9.21 -0.58 27.82
C LEU A 208 -8.14 -1.63 28.03
N ASN A 209 -8.51 -2.83 28.47
CA ASN A 209 -7.57 -3.94 28.60
C ASN A 209 -6.89 -4.28 27.26
N TYR A 210 -7.68 -4.37 26.18
CA TYR A 210 -7.13 -4.59 24.84
C TYR A 210 -6.15 -3.48 24.43
N LEU A 211 -6.53 -2.21 24.60
CA LEU A 211 -5.66 -1.08 24.26
C LEU A 211 -4.35 -1.10 25.07
N LEU A 212 -4.42 -1.47 26.35
CA LEU A 212 -3.24 -1.60 27.19
C LEU A 212 -2.34 -2.75 26.75
N VAL A 213 -2.92 -3.92 26.42
CA VAL A 213 -2.14 -5.05 25.89
C VAL A 213 -1.37 -4.65 24.63
N VAL A 214 -2.01 -3.85 23.74
CA VAL A 214 -1.42 -3.46 22.46
C VAL A 214 -0.41 -2.33 22.60
N TYR A 215 -0.68 -1.31 23.41
CA TYR A 215 0.09 -0.06 23.42
C TYR A 215 0.92 0.19 24.69
N GLN A 216 0.58 -0.44 25.80
CA GLN A 216 1.24 -0.26 27.10
C GLN A 216 1.21 -1.55 27.95
N PRO A 217 1.70 -2.69 27.45
CA PRO A 217 1.64 -3.97 28.17
C PRO A 217 2.39 -3.92 29.53
N GLU A 218 3.36 -3.04 29.67
CA GLU A 218 4.13 -2.86 30.90
C GLU A 218 3.27 -2.41 32.10
N LEU A 219 2.19 -1.63 31.85
CA LEU A 219 1.28 -1.23 32.94
C LEU A 219 0.52 -2.40 33.53
N LEU A 220 0.13 -3.36 32.71
CA LEU A 220 -0.60 -4.55 33.18
C LEU A 220 0.26 -5.46 34.06
N GLN A 221 1.58 -5.32 33.99
CA GLN A 221 2.52 -6.08 34.82
C GLN A 221 2.79 -5.38 36.15
N ASN A 222 2.40 -4.12 36.28
CA ASN A 222 2.63 -3.36 37.53
C ASN A 222 1.54 -3.66 38.55
N LYS A 223 1.94 -4.16 39.73
CA LYS A 223 1.03 -4.55 40.82
C LYS A 223 0.22 -3.37 41.40
N ASN A 224 0.70 -2.15 41.24
CA ASN A 224 0.04 -0.94 41.74
C ASN A 224 -0.85 -0.26 40.69
N PHE A 225 -0.93 -0.81 39.47
CA PHE A 225 -1.74 -0.27 38.40
C PHE A 225 -3.20 -0.68 38.56
N GLU A 226 -4.08 0.32 38.64
CA GLU A 226 -5.52 0.15 38.65
C GLU A 226 -6.14 0.78 37.40
N MET A 227 -6.59 -0.04 36.47
CA MET A 227 -7.15 0.39 35.17
C MET A 227 -8.31 1.38 35.35
N ALA A 228 -9.15 1.20 36.37
CA ALA A 228 -10.29 2.06 36.66
C ALA A 228 -9.89 3.51 37.02
N LYS A 229 -8.68 3.71 37.50
CA LYS A 229 -8.14 5.03 37.90
C LYS A 229 -7.31 5.71 36.81
N MET A 230 -7.08 5.06 35.67
CA MET A 230 -6.14 5.49 34.64
C MET A 230 -6.40 6.91 34.11
N PHE A 231 -7.65 7.35 34.11
CA PHE A 231 -8.06 8.69 33.67
C PHE A 231 -8.23 9.69 34.82
N ASP A 232 -8.06 9.29 36.07
CA ASP A 232 -8.23 10.17 37.23
C ASP A 232 -7.12 11.23 37.28
N LYS A 233 -7.50 12.46 37.72
CA LYS A 233 -6.50 13.52 37.97
C LYS A 233 -5.60 13.11 39.13
N GLY A 234 -4.28 13.15 38.89
CA GLY A 234 -3.28 12.83 39.92
C GLY A 234 -2.90 11.34 40.01
N TYR A 235 -3.56 10.42 39.29
CA TYR A 235 -3.12 9.04 39.24
C TYR A 235 -1.75 8.93 38.56
N GLU A 236 -0.85 8.13 39.12
CA GLU A 236 0.54 8.02 38.67
C GLU A 236 0.66 7.42 37.25
N PHE A 237 -0.10 6.37 36.99
CA PHE A 237 -0.05 5.64 35.72
C PHE A 237 -1.02 6.24 34.70
N LYS A 238 -0.49 7.00 33.76
CA LYS A 238 -1.30 7.67 32.72
C LYS A 238 -1.35 6.87 31.43
N PRO A 239 -2.46 6.96 30.68
CA PRO A 239 -2.54 6.36 29.36
C PRO A 239 -1.58 7.03 28.39
N SER A 240 -0.92 6.24 27.55
CA SER A 240 -0.12 6.76 26.43
C SER A 240 -1.00 7.55 25.45
N MET A 241 -0.35 8.36 24.60
CA MET A 241 -1.07 9.11 23.56
C MET A 241 -1.86 8.18 22.63
N ASN A 242 -1.35 6.98 22.34
CA ASN A 242 -2.05 6.01 21.49
C ASN A 242 -3.30 5.42 22.18
N VAL A 243 -3.20 5.08 23.47
CA VAL A 243 -4.36 4.63 24.26
C VAL A 243 -5.41 5.73 24.32
N ASN A 244 -5.02 6.98 24.64
CA ASN A 244 -5.94 8.11 24.70
C ASN A 244 -6.65 8.37 23.37
N ARG A 245 -5.91 8.39 22.25
CA ARG A 245 -6.50 8.60 20.93
C ARG A 245 -7.47 7.49 20.53
N SER A 246 -7.08 6.24 20.74
CA SER A 246 -7.91 5.09 20.36
C SER A 246 -9.15 5.00 21.23
N TYR A 247 -9.03 5.26 22.53
CA TYR A 247 -10.14 5.29 23.45
C TYR A 247 -11.08 6.46 23.16
N GLY A 248 -10.57 7.68 22.95
CA GLY A 248 -11.36 8.86 22.61
C GLY A 248 -12.09 8.68 21.28
N ALA A 249 -11.42 8.19 20.23
CA ALA A 249 -12.06 7.92 18.95
C ALA A 249 -13.18 6.87 19.05
N PHE A 250 -13.04 5.90 19.94
CA PHE A 250 -14.09 4.94 20.24
C PHE A 250 -15.27 5.61 20.92
N HIS A 251 -15.05 6.38 21.98
CA HIS A 251 -16.08 7.13 22.68
C HIS A 251 -16.84 8.11 21.77
N ASP A 252 -16.13 8.91 20.97
CA ASP A 252 -16.75 9.88 20.06
C ASP A 252 -17.64 9.23 19.00
N LYS A 253 -17.23 8.08 18.46
CA LYS A 253 -18.07 7.32 17.52
C LYS A 253 -19.35 6.77 18.19
N PHE A 254 -19.29 6.38 19.45
CA PHE A 254 -20.42 5.80 20.17
C PHE A 254 -21.39 6.84 20.72
N GLU A 255 -20.90 8.01 21.15
CA GLU A 255 -21.75 9.08 21.66
C GLU A 255 -22.43 9.90 20.56
N ASN A 256 -21.71 10.20 19.46
CA ASN A 256 -22.18 11.15 18.44
C ASN A 256 -23.03 10.51 17.32
N ASN A 257 -22.97 9.21 17.08
CA ASN A 257 -23.67 8.58 15.94
C ASN A 257 -25.05 7.98 16.28
N GLY A 258 -25.58 8.15 17.49
CA GLY A 258 -26.96 7.76 17.85
C GLY A 258 -27.33 6.30 17.61
N LYS A 259 -26.43 5.47 17.09
CA LYS A 259 -26.56 4.03 16.90
C LYS A 259 -25.84 3.33 18.05
N THR A 260 -26.57 3.12 19.09
CA THR A 260 -26.19 2.53 20.36
C THR A 260 -25.57 1.14 20.22
N TYR A 261 -24.27 1.08 20.20
CA TYR A 261 -23.60 0.02 20.93
C TYR A 261 -23.47 0.51 22.37
N LYS A 262 -24.43 0.18 23.23
CA LYS A 262 -24.34 0.51 24.64
C LYS A 262 -23.11 -0.17 25.21
N LEU A 263 -22.10 0.62 25.55
CA LEU A 263 -21.15 0.24 26.59
C LEU A 263 -21.98 0.10 27.87
N GLU A 264 -22.25 -1.12 28.30
CA GLU A 264 -22.89 -1.35 29.58
C GLU A 264 -21.84 -1.00 30.64
N ASN A 265 -21.98 0.19 31.24
CA ASN A 265 -21.34 0.49 32.50
C ASN A 265 -21.90 -0.50 33.54
N THR A 266 -21.19 -1.60 33.72
CA THR A 266 -21.41 -2.47 34.88
C THR A 266 -20.42 -2.02 35.92
N GLY A 267 -20.94 -1.28 36.92
CA GLY A 267 -20.23 -0.92 38.14
C GLY A 267 -19.65 -2.14 38.88
#